data_79669bf03260486302f36fb0a71c2e26
#
_entry.id   79669bf03260486302f36fb0a71c2e26
#
_cell.length_a   1.000
_cell.length_b   1.000
_cell.length_c   1.000
_cell.angle_alpha   90.00
_cell.angle_beta   90.00
_cell.angle_gamma   90.00
#
_symmetry.space_group_name_H-M   'P 1'
#
loop_
_entity.id
_entity.type
_entity.pdbx_description
1 polymer ?
#
loop_
_entity_poly.entity_id
_entity_poly.type
_entity_poly.pdbx_seq_one_letter_code
_entity_poly.pdbx_strand_id
1 'polypeptide(L)'
;MCIRDRLSNIAKQVILKSEEYTNTFRERRKNNKAEFNSFKDFYPFYIDEHKNKYTKLLHFIGTWLFIVFILLLIITGEGKYIFYAFLSAYSWAWFGHFFIEKNKPATFKYPFYSLIGDWKMFREILQGKHRIF
;
A
#
# COMPACT_ATOMS: atom_id res chain seq x y z
N MET A 1 22.22 34.45 -9.38
CA MET A 1 21.07 33.76 -8.79
C MET A 1 21.42 33.28 -7.40
N CYS A 2 20.65 33.69 -6.39
CA CYS A 2 20.87 33.30 -5.00
C CYS A 2 20.57 31.81 -4.80
N ILE A 3 21.28 31.14 -3.92
CA ILE A 3 21.05 29.72 -3.56
C ILE A 3 19.59 29.51 -3.09
N ARG A 4 19.07 30.49 -2.34
CA ARG A 4 17.69 30.49 -1.85
C ARG A 4 16.67 30.43 -2.99
N ASP A 5 16.87 31.20 -4.06
CA ASP A 5 16.01 31.21 -5.23
C ASP A 5 16.07 29.91 -6.01
N ARG A 6 17.26 29.33 -6.11
CA ARG A 6 17.50 28.03 -6.74
C ARG A 6 16.75 26.91 -6.01
N LEU A 7 16.87 26.86 -4.68
CA LEU A 7 16.18 25.88 -3.84
C LEU A 7 14.65 26.04 -3.93
N SER A 8 14.15 27.28 -3.95
CA SER A 8 12.72 27.55 -4.12
C SER A 8 12.20 27.05 -5.47
N ASN A 9 12.96 27.23 -6.54
CA ASN A 9 12.59 26.75 -7.88
C ASN A 9 12.58 25.21 -7.94
N ILE A 10 13.57 24.56 -7.34
CA ILE A 10 13.63 23.10 -7.26
C ILE A 10 12.42 22.55 -6.49
N ALA A 11 12.10 23.14 -5.34
CA ALA A 11 10.95 22.76 -4.53
C ALA A 11 9.63 22.88 -5.30
N LYS A 12 9.44 24.00 -6.03
CA LYS A 12 8.27 24.20 -6.90
C LYS A 12 8.16 23.13 -7.99
N GLN A 13 9.28 22.80 -8.65
CA GLN A 13 9.30 21.76 -9.68
C GLN A 13 8.96 20.38 -9.13
N VAL A 14 9.47 20.05 -7.95
CA VAL A 14 9.16 18.76 -7.29
C VAL A 14 7.67 18.68 -6.94
N ILE A 15 7.09 19.76 -6.42
CA ILE A 15 5.65 19.84 -6.10
C ILE A 15 4.81 19.68 -7.36
N LEU A 16 5.14 20.38 -8.45
CA LEU A 16 4.41 20.32 -9.72
C LEU A 16 4.46 18.92 -10.33
N LYS A 17 5.61 18.25 -10.32
CA LYS A 17 5.72 16.86 -10.77
C LYS A 17 4.90 15.90 -9.92
N SER A 18 4.91 16.10 -8.61
CA SER A 18 4.13 15.32 -7.66
C SER A 18 2.62 15.46 -7.94
N GLU A 19 2.14 16.69 -8.17
CA GLU A 19 0.75 16.96 -8.49
C GLU A 19 0.34 16.39 -9.85
N GLU A 20 1.18 16.55 -10.87
CA GLU A 20 0.96 15.96 -12.19
C GLU A 20 0.84 14.45 -12.13
N TYR A 21 1.73 13.81 -11.40
CA TYR A 21 1.73 12.37 -11.17
C TYR A 21 0.44 11.92 -10.49
N THR A 22 0.04 12.61 -9.41
CA THR A 22 -1.20 12.34 -8.67
C THR A 22 -2.44 12.53 -9.56
N ASN A 23 -2.47 13.58 -10.36
CA ASN A 23 -3.58 13.85 -11.27
C ASN A 23 -3.70 12.80 -12.36
N THR A 24 -2.58 12.34 -12.92
CA THR A 24 -2.54 11.25 -13.90
C THR A 24 -3.17 9.97 -13.32
N PHE A 25 -2.86 9.62 -12.07
CA PHE A 25 -3.46 8.47 -11.41
C PHE A 25 -4.95 8.65 -11.17
N ARG A 26 -5.38 9.85 -10.75
CA ARG A 26 -6.80 10.16 -10.54
C ARG A 26 -7.59 10.03 -11.84
N GLU A 27 -7.07 10.51 -12.95
CA GLU A 27 -7.70 10.40 -14.27
C GLU A 27 -7.80 8.95 -14.73
N ARG A 28 -6.72 8.19 -14.59
CA ARG A 28 -6.72 6.75 -14.90
C ARG A 28 -7.77 6.00 -14.08
N ARG A 29 -7.91 6.36 -12.81
CA ARG A 29 -8.92 5.77 -11.92
C ARG A 29 -10.35 6.09 -12.39
N LYS A 30 -10.63 7.34 -12.77
CA LYS A 30 -11.95 7.77 -13.27
C LYS A 30 -12.33 7.04 -14.55
N ASN A 31 -11.40 6.81 -15.43
CA ASN A 31 -11.66 6.22 -16.75
C ASN A 31 -11.76 4.69 -16.74
N ASN A 32 -11.59 4.04 -15.61
CA ASN A 32 -11.64 2.58 -15.45
C ASN A 32 -10.71 1.81 -16.41
N LYS A 33 -9.82 2.52 -17.11
CA LYS A 33 -8.91 1.99 -18.13
C LYS A 33 -7.48 1.78 -17.65
N ALA A 34 -7.22 1.95 -16.33
CA ALA A 34 -5.87 1.82 -15.79
C ALA A 34 -5.49 0.35 -15.70
N GLU A 35 -4.92 -0.18 -16.76
CA GLU A 35 -4.19 -1.43 -16.70
C GLU A 35 -2.73 -1.13 -16.40
N PHE A 36 -2.21 -1.74 -15.35
CA PHE A 36 -0.81 -1.62 -14.99
C PHE A 36 -0.03 -2.78 -15.62
N ASN A 37 0.93 -2.46 -16.46
CA ASN A 37 1.75 -3.45 -17.16
C ASN A 37 2.92 -3.96 -16.32
N SER A 38 3.26 -3.26 -15.24
CA SER A 38 4.35 -3.66 -14.35
C SER A 38 4.01 -3.30 -12.90
N PHE A 39 4.66 -4.00 -11.97
CA PHE A 39 4.54 -3.68 -10.55
C PHE A 39 5.09 -2.29 -10.22
N LYS A 40 6.14 -1.86 -10.92
CA LYS A 40 6.71 -0.53 -10.75
C LYS A 40 5.69 0.58 -11.03
N ASP A 41 4.85 0.40 -12.05
CA ASP A 41 3.78 1.34 -12.37
C ASP A 41 2.59 1.23 -11.42
N PHE A 42 2.32 0.03 -10.92
CA PHE A 42 1.23 -0.25 -10.00
C PHE A 42 1.48 0.31 -8.58
N TYR A 43 2.71 0.21 -8.08
CA TYR A 43 3.00 0.48 -6.67
C TYR A 43 2.66 1.90 -6.20
N PRO A 44 2.91 2.96 -6.97
CA PRO A 44 2.47 4.31 -6.58
C PRO A 44 0.95 4.43 -6.46
N PHE A 45 0.20 3.77 -7.32
CA PHE A 45 -1.26 3.65 -7.20
C PHE A 45 -1.65 2.93 -5.91
N TYR A 46 -0.97 1.83 -5.61
CA TYR A 46 -1.19 1.06 -4.38
C TYR A 46 -0.99 1.92 -3.13
N ILE A 47 0.09 2.68 -3.06
CA ILE A 47 0.36 3.58 -1.93
C ILE A 47 -0.67 4.71 -1.85
N ASP A 48 -1.13 5.23 -2.98
CA ASP A 48 -2.20 6.24 -3.00
C ASP A 48 -3.53 5.69 -2.45
N GLU A 49 -3.81 4.41 -2.64
CA GLU A 49 -4.97 3.73 -2.04
C GLU A 49 -4.82 3.51 -0.52
N HIS A 50 -3.65 3.72 0.03
CA HIS A 50 -3.31 3.56 1.45
C HIS A 50 -2.82 4.87 2.07
N LYS A 51 -3.45 6.00 1.75
CA LYS A 51 -3.02 7.34 2.20
C LYS A 51 -2.99 7.51 3.70
N ASN A 52 -4.00 7.00 4.39
CA ASN A 52 -4.16 7.19 5.81
C ASN A 52 -3.17 6.31 6.58
N LYS A 53 -2.51 6.91 7.58
CA LYS A 53 -1.56 6.17 8.43
C LYS A 53 -2.21 5.00 9.16
N TYR A 54 -3.49 5.10 9.50
CA TYR A 54 -4.23 4.02 10.18
C TYR A 54 -4.48 2.84 9.23
N THR A 55 -4.73 3.10 7.95
CA THR A 55 -4.84 2.04 6.94
C THR A 55 -3.52 1.29 6.81
N LYS A 56 -2.40 2.00 6.75
CA LYS A 56 -1.07 1.39 6.73
C LYS A 56 -0.79 0.58 7.99
N LEU A 57 -1.20 1.10 9.15
CA LEU A 57 -1.06 0.40 10.43
C LEU A 57 -1.87 -0.91 10.44
N LEU A 58 -3.10 -0.88 9.94
CA LEU A 58 -3.95 -2.08 9.86
C LEU A 58 -3.35 -3.14 8.93
N HIS A 59 -2.78 -2.74 7.80
CA HIS A 59 -2.05 -3.65 6.92
C HIS A 59 -0.81 -4.22 7.61
N PHE A 60 -0.10 -3.40 8.36
CA PHE A 60 1.07 -3.81 9.11
C PHE A 60 0.72 -4.86 10.18
N ILE A 61 -0.34 -4.62 10.94
CA ILE A 61 -0.85 -5.57 11.94
C ILE A 61 -1.27 -6.86 11.26
N GLY A 62 -2.04 -6.79 10.16
CA GLY A 62 -2.49 -7.95 9.41
C GLY A 62 -1.33 -8.80 8.89
N THR A 63 -0.27 -8.16 8.40
CA THR A 63 0.92 -8.85 7.92
C THR A 63 1.67 -9.54 9.06
N TRP A 64 1.80 -8.91 10.22
CA TRP A 64 2.39 -9.55 11.41
C TRP A 64 1.59 -10.77 11.85
N LEU A 65 0.27 -10.67 11.88
CA LEU A 65 -0.59 -11.81 12.23
C LEU A 65 -0.45 -12.94 11.21
N PHE A 66 -0.35 -12.60 9.92
CA PHE A 66 -0.07 -13.59 8.89
C PHE A 66 1.22 -14.34 9.18
N ILE A 67 2.30 -13.63 9.49
CA ILE A 67 3.60 -14.25 9.84
C ILE A 67 3.47 -15.15 11.05
N VAL A 68 2.80 -14.71 12.11
CA VAL A 68 2.61 -15.51 13.34
C VAL A 68 1.87 -16.80 13.04
N PHE A 69 0.78 -16.74 12.26
CA PHE A 69 0.02 -17.95 11.92
C PHE A 69 0.80 -18.89 11.00
N ILE A 70 1.64 -18.37 10.10
CA ILE A 70 2.52 -19.22 9.28
C ILE A 70 3.57 -19.91 10.16
N LEU A 71 4.13 -19.21 11.14
CA LEU A 71 5.05 -19.85 12.10
C LEU A 71 4.36 -20.93 12.92
N LEU A 72 3.12 -20.72 13.37
CA LEU A 72 2.34 -21.72 14.07
C LEU A 72 2.05 -22.93 13.17
N LEU A 73 1.77 -22.71 11.89
CA LEU A 73 1.63 -23.80 10.92
C LEU A 73 2.89 -24.64 10.84
N ILE A 74 4.06 -24.02 10.75
CA ILE A 74 5.35 -24.71 10.64
C ILE A 74 5.65 -25.50 11.93
N ILE A 75 5.38 -24.91 13.10
CA ILE A 75 5.66 -25.54 14.40
C ILE A 75 4.71 -26.70 14.68
N THR A 76 3.41 -26.53 14.42
CA THR A 76 2.38 -27.51 14.79
C THR A 76 2.01 -28.48 13.67
N GLY A 77 2.24 -28.10 12.40
CA GLY A 77 1.80 -28.86 11.23
C GLY A 77 0.29 -28.83 10.98
N GLU A 78 -0.47 -28.01 11.72
CA GLU A 78 -1.93 -27.94 11.60
C GLU A 78 -2.37 -26.98 10.50
N GLY A 79 -3.05 -27.52 9.48
CA GLY A 79 -3.47 -26.74 8.29
C GLY A 79 -4.44 -25.60 8.57
N LYS A 80 -5.17 -25.61 9.70
CA LYS A 80 -6.08 -24.54 10.10
C LYS A 80 -5.38 -23.15 10.16
N TYR A 81 -4.09 -23.13 10.46
CA TYR A 81 -3.34 -21.88 10.57
C TYR A 81 -3.13 -21.17 9.21
N ILE A 82 -3.19 -21.90 8.09
CA ILE A 82 -3.22 -21.26 6.76
C ILE A 82 -4.47 -20.39 6.62
N PHE A 83 -5.62 -20.93 6.99
CA PHE A 83 -6.89 -20.19 6.95
C PHE A 83 -6.85 -18.96 7.86
N TYR A 84 -6.37 -19.11 9.09
CA TYR A 84 -6.27 -17.99 10.03
C TYR A 84 -5.29 -16.92 9.55
N ALA A 85 -4.19 -17.30 8.89
CA ALA A 85 -3.23 -16.37 8.34
C ALA A 85 -3.89 -15.43 7.30
N PHE A 86 -4.56 -15.99 6.30
CA PHE A 86 -5.23 -15.22 5.27
C PHE A 86 -6.43 -14.43 5.81
N LEU A 87 -7.23 -15.05 6.66
CA LEU A 87 -8.39 -14.41 7.27
C LEU A 87 -7.98 -13.15 8.07
N SER A 88 -6.98 -13.26 8.91
CA SER A 88 -6.50 -12.12 9.71
C SER A 88 -5.91 -11.03 8.83
N ALA A 89 -5.05 -11.37 7.87
CA ALA A 89 -4.42 -10.40 6.99
C ALA A 89 -5.47 -9.58 6.20
N TYR A 90 -6.39 -10.27 5.53
CA TYR A 90 -7.41 -9.61 4.73
C TYR A 90 -8.46 -8.87 5.55
N SER A 91 -8.84 -9.40 6.73
CA SER A 91 -9.81 -8.72 7.60
C SER A 91 -9.31 -7.34 8.04
N TRP A 92 -8.08 -7.25 8.49
CA TRP A 92 -7.47 -5.98 8.90
C TRP A 92 -7.28 -5.03 7.71
N ALA A 93 -6.80 -5.54 6.59
CA ALA A 93 -6.58 -4.76 5.38
C ALA A 93 -7.90 -4.18 4.83
N TRP A 94 -8.91 -5.02 4.69
CA TRP A 94 -10.21 -4.62 4.15
C TRP A 94 -10.95 -3.67 5.09
N PHE A 95 -10.81 -3.84 6.40
CA PHE A 95 -11.35 -2.88 7.35
C PHE A 95 -10.79 -1.47 7.08
N GLY A 96 -9.49 -1.35 6.86
CA GLY A 96 -8.87 -0.09 6.49
C GLY A 96 -9.43 0.50 5.20
N HIS A 97 -9.57 -0.32 4.16
CA HIS A 97 -10.10 0.14 2.88
C HIS A 97 -11.56 0.59 2.95
N PHE A 98 -12.42 -0.20 3.56
CA PHE A 98 -13.86 0.08 3.57
C PHE A 98 -14.25 1.17 4.57
N PHE A 99 -13.60 1.22 5.74
CA PHE A 99 -14.01 2.12 6.83
C PHE A 99 -13.16 3.39 6.95
N ILE A 100 -11.88 3.33 6.59
CA ILE A 100 -10.97 4.48 6.71
C ILE A 100 -10.78 5.18 5.37
N GLU A 101 -10.32 4.46 4.35
CA GLU A 101 -10.08 5.02 3.01
C GLU A 101 -11.38 5.17 2.20
N LYS A 102 -12.40 4.40 2.51
CA LYS A 102 -13.68 4.34 1.79
C LYS A 102 -13.47 4.05 0.29
N ASN A 103 -12.59 3.11 0.00
CA ASN A 103 -12.27 2.64 -1.35
C ASN A 103 -12.35 1.11 -1.42
N LYS A 104 -12.25 0.57 -2.64
CA LYS A 104 -12.17 -0.88 -2.84
C LYS A 104 -10.71 -1.34 -2.76
N PRO A 105 -10.44 -2.48 -2.10
CA PRO A 105 -9.09 -3.05 -2.13
C PRO A 105 -8.63 -3.33 -3.56
N ALA A 106 -7.37 -2.98 -3.86
CA ALA A 106 -6.77 -3.26 -5.16
C ALA A 106 -6.69 -4.76 -5.47
N THR A 107 -6.77 -5.61 -4.46
CA THR A 107 -6.81 -7.07 -4.55
C THR A 107 -7.91 -7.58 -5.49
N PHE A 108 -9.05 -6.89 -5.59
CA PHE A 108 -10.15 -7.30 -6.45
C PHE A 108 -9.80 -7.23 -7.93
N LYS A 109 -8.93 -6.31 -8.34
CA LYS A 109 -8.52 -6.13 -9.73
C LYS A 109 -7.10 -6.66 -10.00
N TYR A 110 -6.20 -6.50 -9.05
CA TYR A 110 -4.78 -6.86 -9.16
C TYR A 110 -4.33 -7.70 -7.96
N PRO A 111 -4.76 -8.98 -7.86
CA PRO A 111 -4.47 -9.79 -6.68
C PRO A 111 -2.97 -10.02 -6.45
N PHE A 112 -2.21 -10.31 -7.52
CA PHE A 112 -0.77 -10.58 -7.38
C PHE A 112 0.03 -9.30 -7.07
N TYR A 113 -0.27 -8.22 -7.77
CA TYR A 113 0.40 -6.94 -7.50
C TYR A 113 0.08 -6.40 -6.11
N SER A 114 -1.16 -6.58 -5.64
CA SER A 114 -1.55 -6.20 -4.29
C SER A 114 -0.80 -7.00 -3.23
N LEU A 115 -0.64 -8.29 -3.44
CA LEU A 115 0.13 -9.15 -2.52
C LEU A 115 1.59 -8.71 -2.44
N ILE A 116 2.22 -8.45 -3.58
CA ILE A 116 3.60 -7.94 -3.62
C ILE A 116 3.67 -6.56 -2.97
N GLY A 117 2.68 -5.71 -3.21
CA GLY A 117 2.57 -4.38 -2.61
C GLY A 117 2.45 -4.43 -1.09
N ASP A 118 1.66 -5.35 -0.56
CA ASP A 118 1.51 -5.55 0.89
C ASP A 118 2.85 -5.85 1.55
N TRP A 119 3.63 -6.76 0.97
CA TRP A 119 4.96 -7.10 1.48
C TRP A 119 5.96 -5.97 1.32
N LYS A 120 5.93 -5.26 0.19
CA LYS A 120 6.80 -4.11 -0.03
C LYS A 120 6.49 -2.99 0.95
N MET A 121 5.22 -2.66 1.16
CA MET A 121 4.79 -1.65 2.11
C MET A 121 5.19 -2.04 3.55
N PHE A 122 5.00 -3.29 3.92
CA PHE A 122 5.43 -3.82 5.22
C PHE A 122 6.93 -3.62 5.45
N ARG A 123 7.75 -3.97 4.46
CA ARG A 123 9.20 -3.77 4.52
C ARG A 123 9.54 -2.29 4.64
N GLU A 124 8.88 -1.43 3.88
CA GLU A 124 9.13 0.01 3.92
C GLU A 124 8.70 0.65 5.24
N ILE A 125 7.65 0.14 5.87
CA ILE A 125 7.25 0.55 7.23
C ILE A 125 8.34 0.17 8.23
N LEU A 126 8.88 -1.05 8.15
CA LEU A 126 10.00 -1.49 9.00
C LEU A 126 11.25 -0.62 8.80
N GLN A 127 11.47 -0.11 7.59
CA GLN A 127 12.58 0.76 7.26
C GLN A 127 12.33 2.23 7.66
N GLY A 128 11.16 2.55 8.19
CA GLY A 128 10.80 3.91 8.59
C GLY A 128 10.40 4.84 7.44
N LYS A 129 10.13 4.30 6.24
CA LYS A 129 9.73 5.09 5.06
C LYS A 129 8.28 5.55 5.11
N HIS A 130 7.43 4.90 5.89
CA HIS A 130 6.03 5.26 6.07
C HIS A 130 5.74 5.49 7.55
N ARG A 131 4.99 6.54 7.82
CA ARG A 131 4.58 6.89 9.19
C ARG A 131 3.26 6.18 9.51
N ILE A 132 3.26 5.37 10.60
CA ILE A 132 2.07 4.64 11.06
C ILE A 132 1.64 5.04 12.47
N PHE A 133 2.42 5.89 13.13
CA PHE A 133 2.12 6.41 14.47
C PHE A 133 2.06 7.94 14.47
#